data_6458729e313253fa96eb0a6c1aea7f28
#
_entry.id   6458729e313253fa96eb0a6c1aea7f28
#
_cell.length_a   1.000
_cell.length_b   1.000
_cell.length_c   1.000
_cell.angle_alpha   90.00
_cell.angle_beta   90.00
_cell.angle_gamma   90.00
#
_symmetry.space_group_name_H-M   'P 1'
#
loop_
_entity.id
_entity.type
_entity.pdbx_description
1 polymer ?
#
loop_
_entity_poly.entity_id
_entity_poly.type
_entity_poly.pdbx_seq_one_letter_code
_entity_poly.pdbx_strand_id
1 'polypeptide(L)'
;MKAVVDLREWIFERVNGPDGVPVPGPLVGPEDFERVYGDPAADGRSRGAGLSDLFWYWLAPGPQMHQEHLEPGERYRTVARTTRQVLAFGHARSDELATAATRRILDALPADRISHVRLRDLMMPVWAEVSYELVFGASCPRDVRDLIVANADDVVTALKGMGLRHMSRRVRLTRYLLDRIVAGTCPVVLPPPFTALETAWYLQGTFFNTAVVQMSEAMAHILMCCRSVTDTSDESLDRIIDETLRVYPLFGIAHRITSGPITVGEHVLPTGSVLLFNYRAYQRTGPAADDTFDPDRWLSLRRQDAHFIPYGVTANRACPARGSAPVQLRAATREVLRRFSISSSAAHTRSLPSRGPAYLTPRGLPGPGRTRLTLMRQRDRIFDVGRSVKQLICGTWMVVDARRQKLCTRFFEEASA
;
A
#
# COMPACT_ATOMS: atom_id res chain seq x y z
N MET A 1 -9.42 15.21 12.54
CA MET A 1 -8.97 14.09 11.71
C MET A 1 -10.02 13.01 11.50
N LYS A 2 -10.71 12.53 12.55
CA LYS A 2 -11.79 11.53 12.41
C LYS A 2 -12.83 11.98 11.38
N ALA A 3 -13.34 13.21 11.48
CA ALA A 3 -14.32 13.76 10.53
C ALA A 3 -13.85 13.77 9.06
N VAL A 4 -12.54 13.93 8.79
CA VAL A 4 -12.00 13.87 7.42
C VAL A 4 -11.94 12.43 6.91
N VAL A 5 -11.65 11.48 7.78
CA VAL A 5 -11.70 10.04 7.45
C VAL A 5 -13.14 9.62 7.19
N ASP A 6 -14.05 9.98 8.09
CA ASP A 6 -15.48 9.69 7.99
C ASP A 6 -16.08 10.29 6.72
N LEU A 7 -15.73 11.56 6.40
CA LEU A 7 -16.17 12.22 5.16
C LEU A 7 -15.60 11.52 3.90
N ARG A 8 -14.37 11.05 3.95
CA ARG A 8 -13.77 10.31 2.84
C ARG A 8 -14.44 8.96 2.64
N GLU A 9 -14.72 8.22 3.72
CA GLU A 9 -15.47 6.97 3.67
C GLU A 9 -16.88 7.21 3.10
N TRP A 10 -17.57 8.25 3.55
CA TRP A 10 -18.86 8.66 3.02
C TRP A 10 -18.81 9.06 1.52
N ILE A 11 -17.75 9.78 1.07
CA ILE A 11 -17.56 10.07 -0.36
C ILE A 11 -17.36 8.78 -1.16
N PHE A 12 -16.55 7.84 -0.65
CA PHE A 12 -16.33 6.55 -1.30
C PHE A 12 -17.62 5.74 -1.43
N GLU A 13 -18.43 5.69 -0.40
CA GLU A 13 -19.75 5.05 -0.43
C GLU A 13 -20.69 5.70 -1.46
N ARG A 14 -20.68 7.04 -1.53
CA ARG A 14 -21.52 7.77 -2.51
C ARG A 14 -21.01 7.78 -3.94
N VAL A 15 -19.72 7.65 -4.15
CA VAL A 15 -19.14 7.57 -5.51
C VAL A 15 -19.67 6.35 -6.26
N ASN A 16 -19.87 5.24 -5.56
CA ASN A 16 -20.43 4.03 -6.16
C ASN A 16 -21.97 4.05 -6.26
N GLY A 17 -22.62 5.08 -5.69
CA GLY A 17 -24.08 5.16 -5.68
C GLY A 17 -24.75 4.08 -4.83
N PRO A 18 -26.07 3.84 -5.03
CA PRO A 18 -26.80 2.79 -4.31
C PRO A 18 -26.39 1.35 -4.69
N ASP A 19 -25.51 1.19 -5.68
CA ASP A 19 -25.15 -0.11 -6.25
C ASP A 19 -23.98 -0.80 -5.54
N GLY A 20 -23.32 -0.14 -4.57
CA GLY A 20 -22.23 -0.71 -3.79
C GLY A 20 -22.74 -1.55 -2.61
N VAL A 21 -22.34 -2.82 -2.53
CA VAL A 21 -22.66 -3.74 -1.44
C VAL A 21 -21.55 -3.70 -0.40
N PRO A 22 -21.78 -3.16 0.81
CA PRO A 22 -20.78 -3.19 1.88
C PRO A 22 -20.55 -4.62 2.38
N VAL A 23 -19.30 -5.00 2.57
CA VAL A 23 -18.89 -6.32 3.08
C VAL A 23 -17.84 -6.11 4.19
N PRO A 24 -18.12 -6.47 5.46
CA PRO A 24 -19.40 -6.99 5.97
C PRO A 24 -20.50 -5.92 5.98
N GLY A 25 -21.73 -6.36 5.82
CA GLY A 25 -22.92 -5.52 5.75
C GLY A 25 -24.22 -6.32 5.82
N PRO A 26 -25.37 -5.68 5.55
CA PRO A 26 -26.67 -6.33 5.69
C PRO A 26 -26.90 -7.55 4.76
N LEU A 27 -26.28 -7.57 3.57
CA LEU A 27 -26.42 -8.65 2.59
C LEU A 27 -25.33 -9.70 2.71
N VAL A 28 -24.15 -9.33 3.19
CA VAL A 28 -23.00 -10.23 3.34
C VAL A 28 -22.43 -10.00 4.73
N GLY A 29 -22.70 -10.90 5.64
CA GLY A 29 -22.21 -10.85 7.02
C GLY A 29 -20.71 -11.12 7.13
N PRO A 30 -20.14 -10.95 8.34
CA PRO A 30 -18.74 -11.25 8.58
C PRO A 30 -18.40 -12.73 8.40
N GLU A 31 -19.34 -13.64 8.65
CA GLU A 31 -19.21 -15.09 8.45
C GLU A 31 -19.00 -15.47 6.99
N ASP A 32 -19.57 -14.71 6.06
CA ASP A 32 -19.47 -14.90 4.62
C ASP A 32 -18.33 -14.08 3.96
N PHE A 33 -17.66 -13.20 4.72
CA PHE A 33 -16.68 -12.26 4.17
C PHE A 33 -15.60 -12.95 3.34
N GLU A 34 -14.90 -13.94 3.91
CA GLU A 34 -13.80 -14.62 3.22
C GLU A 34 -14.32 -15.51 2.09
N ARG A 35 -15.48 -16.13 2.25
CA ARG A 35 -16.13 -16.94 1.23
C ARG A 35 -16.48 -16.10 0.00
N VAL A 36 -17.16 -14.98 0.19
CA VAL A 36 -17.54 -14.07 -0.92
C VAL A 36 -16.33 -13.39 -1.52
N TYR A 37 -15.33 -12.99 -0.69
CA TYR A 37 -14.07 -12.44 -1.20
C TYR A 37 -13.32 -13.46 -2.08
N GLY A 38 -13.30 -14.71 -1.67
CA GLY A 38 -12.64 -15.82 -2.37
C GLY A 38 -13.41 -16.39 -3.54
N ASP A 39 -14.67 -16.00 -3.72
CA ASP A 39 -15.53 -16.52 -4.78
C ASP A 39 -14.95 -16.23 -6.17
N PRO A 40 -14.86 -17.23 -7.07
CA PRO A 40 -14.37 -17.02 -8.43
C PRO A 40 -15.14 -15.95 -9.20
N ALA A 41 -16.43 -15.75 -8.90
CA ALA A 41 -17.25 -14.71 -9.52
C ALA A 41 -16.99 -13.31 -8.93
N ALA A 42 -16.26 -13.16 -7.81
CA ALA A 42 -15.85 -11.87 -7.25
C ALA A 42 -14.48 -11.42 -7.80
N ASP A 43 -14.25 -11.57 -9.10
CA ASP A 43 -12.92 -11.39 -9.72
C ASP A 43 -12.79 -10.16 -10.63
N GLY A 44 -13.88 -9.50 -11.00
CA GLY A 44 -13.88 -8.24 -11.74
C GLY A 44 -13.27 -7.08 -10.93
N ARG A 45 -12.61 -6.15 -11.63
CA ARG A 45 -11.79 -5.11 -10.98
C ARG A 45 -12.07 -3.69 -11.42
N SER A 46 -12.43 -3.50 -12.66
CA SER A 46 -12.46 -2.17 -13.27
C SER A 46 -13.75 -1.89 -14.03
N ARG A 47 -14.18 -2.81 -14.87
CA ARG A 47 -15.30 -2.62 -15.76
C ARG A 47 -16.62 -2.48 -15.02
N GLY A 48 -17.34 -1.38 -15.25
CA GLY A 48 -18.68 -1.17 -14.74
C GLY A 48 -18.81 -0.51 -13.37
N ALA A 49 -17.68 -0.13 -12.72
CA ALA A 49 -17.71 0.55 -11.42
C ALA A 49 -17.22 2.01 -11.54
N GLY A 50 -18.03 2.97 -11.10
CA GLY A 50 -17.65 4.39 -11.07
C GLY A 50 -16.43 4.67 -10.18
N LEU A 51 -16.18 3.83 -9.18
CA LEU A 51 -14.98 3.88 -8.35
C LEU A 51 -13.70 3.58 -9.16
N SER A 52 -13.80 2.77 -10.21
CA SER A 52 -12.66 2.44 -11.06
C SER A 52 -12.10 3.65 -11.81
N ASP A 53 -12.95 4.55 -12.25
CA ASP A 53 -12.50 5.82 -12.88
C ASP A 53 -11.64 6.63 -11.92
N LEU A 54 -11.96 6.61 -10.62
CA LEU A 54 -11.21 7.32 -9.59
C LEU A 54 -9.84 6.65 -9.34
N PHE A 55 -9.79 5.32 -9.22
CA PHE A 55 -8.52 4.60 -9.08
C PHE A 55 -7.64 4.75 -10.32
N TRP A 56 -8.20 4.64 -11.52
CA TRP A 56 -7.45 4.81 -12.75
C TRP A 56 -6.89 6.22 -12.89
N TYR A 57 -7.65 7.22 -12.46
CA TYR A 57 -7.18 8.60 -12.42
C TYR A 57 -5.99 8.78 -11.49
N TRP A 58 -6.02 8.21 -10.29
CA TRP A 58 -4.92 8.33 -9.34
C TRP A 58 -3.67 7.55 -9.75
N LEU A 59 -3.84 6.38 -10.37
CA LEU A 59 -2.75 5.45 -10.71
C LEU A 59 -2.16 5.68 -12.10
N ALA A 60 -2.77 6.50 -12.96
CA ALA A 60 -2.20 6.82 -14.27
C ALA A 60 -0.73 7.28 -14.17
N PRO A 61 0.11 6.96 -15.20
CA PRO A 61 -0.22 6.36 -16.47
C PRO A 61 -0.30 4.82 -16.39
N GLY A 62 -1.00 4.23 -17.37
CA GLY A 62 -1.06 2.79 -17.57
C GLY A 62 -1.84 1.99 -16.52
N PRO A 63 -2.93 2.51 -15.93
CA PRO A 63 -3.68 1.79 -14.90
C PRO A 63 -4.25 0.46 -15.39
N GLN A 64 -4.51 0.32 -16.70
CA GLN A 64 -4.94 -0.92 -17.34
C GLN A 64 -3.91 -2.05 -17.28
N MET A 65 -2.66 -1.76 -16.93
CA MET A 65 -1.60 -2.75 -16.73
C MET A 65 -1.27 -2.97 -15.25
N HIS A 66 -1.92 -2.24 -14.36
CA HIS A 66 -1.75 -2.45 -12.94
C HIS A 66 -2.41 -3.77 -12.54
N GLN A 67 -1.67 -4.68 -11.91
CA GLN A 67 -2.13 -6.04 -11.63
C GLN A 67 -3.48 -6.09 -10.88
N GLU A 68 -3.73 -5.11 -10.00
CA GLU A 68 -4.98 -5.05 -9.22
C GLU A 68 -6.18 -4.57 -10.01
N HIS A 69 -5.97 -3.96 -11.19
CA HIS A 69 -7.01 -3.38 -12.03
C HIS A 69 -7.24 -4.16 -13.34
N LEU A 70 -6.41 -5.15 -13.61
CA LEU A 70 -6.63 -6.05 -14.73
C LEU A 70 -7.89 -6.89 -14.52
N GLU A 71 -8.74 -6.93 -15.55
CA GLU A 71 -9.89 -7.82 -15.57
C GLU A 71 -9.47 -9.30 -15.59
N PRO A 72 -10.36 -10.21 -15.15
CA PRO A 72 -10.10 -11.64 -15.22
C PRO A 72 -9.83 -12.08 -16.66
N GLY A 73 -8.92 -13.02 -16.84
CA GLY A 73 -8.54 -13.54 -18.15
C GLY A 73 -7.05 -13.77 -18.32
N GLU A 74 -6.62 -14.05 -19.55
CA GLU A 74 -5.22 -14.44 -19.84
C GLU A 74 -4.23 -13.31 -19.54
N ARG A 75 -4.61 -12.06 -19.82
CA ARG A 75 -3.75 -10.90 -19.50
C ARG A 75 -3.42 -10.83 -18.01
N TYR A 76 -4.43 -10.97 -17.16
CA TYR A 76 -4.21 -11.03 -15.70
C TYR A 76 -3.36 -12.22 -15.31
N ARG A 77 -3.67 -13.43 -15.85
CA ARG A 77 -2.91 -14.65 -15.50
C ARG A 77 -1.43 -14.52 -15.85
N THR A 78 -1.12 -13.95 -17.01
CA THR A 78 0.25 -13.72 -17.46
C THR A 78 0.97 -12.72 -16.58
N VAL A 79 0.38 -11.55 -16.31
CA VAL A 79 0.95 -10.53 -15.42
C VAL A 79 1.16 -11.10 -14.01
N ALA A 80 0.16 -11.80 -13.46
CA ALA A 80 0.26 -12.40 -12.12
C ALA A 80 1.31 -13.51 -12.05
N ARG A 81 1.49 -14.31 -13.12
CA ARG A 81 2.55 -15.33 -13.23
C ARG A 81 3.93 -14.66 -13.25
N THR A 82 4.13 -13.66 -14.10
CA THR A 82 5.39 -12.91 -14.19
C THR A 82 5.72 -12.24 -12.85
N THR A 83 4.75 -11.62 -12.19
CA THR A 83 4.96 -11.01 -10.85
C THR A 83 5.41 -12.07 -9.84
N ARG A 84 4.76 -13.24 -9.81
CA ARG A 84 5.16 -14.33 -8.92
C ARG A 84 6.56 -14.85 -9.22
N GLN A 85 6.96 -14.93 -10.49
CA GLN A 85 8.31 -15.33 -10.89
C GLN A 85 9.37 -14.33 -10.41
N VAL A 86 9.12 -13.01 -10.57
CA VAL A 86 10.02 -11.96 -10.07
C VAL A 86 10.15 -12.02 -8.54
N LEU A 87 9.08 -12.40 -7.84
CA LEU A 87 9.07 -12.50 -6.38
C LEU A 87 9.42 -13.91 -5.84
N ALA A 88 9.71 -14.88 -6.71
CA ALA A 88 10.04 -16.26 -6.35
C ALA A 88 11.50 -16.43 -5.93
N PHE A 89 11.89 -15.76 -4.85
CA PHE A 89 13.21 -15.91 -4.23
C PHE A 89 13.06 -16.26 -2.74
N GLY A 90 14.07 -16.92 -2.18
CA GLY A 90 14.03 -17.43 -0.81
C GLY A 90 14.05 -16.32 0.25
N HIS A 91 13.70 -16.69 1.48
CA HIS A 91 13.68 -15.78 2.62
C HIS A 91 15.05 -15.15 2.89
N ALA A 92 16.13 -15.90 2.75
CA ALA A 92 17.50 -15.40 2.93
C ALA A 92 17.80 -14.23 1.97
N ARG A 93 17.42 -14.35 0.69
CA ARG A 93 17.60 -13.26 -0.29
C ARG A 93 16.69 -12.08 0.00
N SER A 94 15.47 -12.32 0.48
CA SER A 94 14.55 -11.28 0.94
C SER A 94 15.15 -10.44 2.08
N ASP A 95 15.71 -11.12 3.08
CA ASP A 95 16.35 -10.49 4.25
C ASP A 95 17.59 -9.69 3.82
N GLU A 96 18.46 -10.30 3.01
CA GLU A 96 19.68 -9.66 2.49
C GLU A 96 19.38 -8.36 1.72
N LEU A 97 18.44 -8.40 0.77
CA LEU A 97 18.05 -7.23 -0.03
C LEU A 97 17.54 -6.08 0.84
N ALA A 98 16.61 -6.38 1.73
CA ALA A 98 16.03 -5.36 2.61
C ALA A 98 17.07 -4.81 3.60
N THR A 99 17.91 -5.67 4.17
CA THR A 99 18.98 -5.27 5.07
C THR A 99 20.00 -4.37 4.37
N ALA A 100 20.47 -4.78 3.18
CA ALA A 100 21.48 -4.01 2.43
C ALA A 100 20.95 -2.63 2.00
N ALA A 101 19.75 -2.57 1.44
CA ALA A 101 19.12 -1.31 1.06
C ALA A 101 18.90 -0.39 2.28
N THR A 102 18.41 -0.96 3.40
CA THR A 102 18.22 -0.20 4.64
C THR A 102 19.53 0.37 5.16
N ARG A 103 20.62 -0.41 5.16
CA ARG A 103 21.96 0.03 5.55
C ARG A 103 22.40 1.23 4.73
N ARG A 104 22.36 1.13 3.40
CA ARG A 104 22.79 2.22 2.50
C ARG A 104 22.04 3.53 2.78
N ILE A 105 20.75 3.46 3.05
CA ILE A 105 19.95 4.66 3.34
C ILE A 105 20.27 5.22 4.73
N LEU A 106 20.42 4.35 5.73
CA LEU A 106 20.74 4.77 7.10
C LEU A 106 22.18 5.28 7.25
N ASP A 107 23.12 4.84 6.42
CA ASP A 107 24.51 5.33 6.40
C ASP A 107 24.61 6.81 6.06
N ALA A 108 23.60 7.40 5.41
CA ALA A 108 23.50 8.82 5.16
C ALA A 108 23.07 9.66 6.40
N LEU A 109 22.61 8.98 7.47
CA LEU A 109 22.22 9.66 8.71
C LEU A 109 23.44 9.83 9.63
N PRO A 110 23.54 10.98 10.35
CA PRO A 110 24.64 11.20 11.29
C PRO A 110 24.61 10.18 12.44
N ALA A 111 25.78 9.64 12.77
CA ALA A 111 25.95 8.68 13.86
C ALA A 111 26.19 9.34 15.23
N ASP A 112 26.44 10.64 15.26
CA ASP A 112 26.86 11.41 16.44
C ASP A 112 25.75 12.31 17.02
N ARG A 113 24.59 12.38 16.37
CA ARG A 113 23.49 13.27 16.77
C ARG A 113 22.12 12.74 16.40
N ILE A 114 21.09 13.27 17.06
CA ILE A 114 19.68 12.96 16.79
C ILE A 114 19.27 13.51 15.42
N SER A 115 18.65 12.66 14.60
CA SER A 115 18.05 13.02 13.33
C SER A 115 16.53 13.18 13.45
N HIS A 116 15.98 14.29 12.97
CA HIS A 116 14.52 14.44 12.80
C HIS A 116 14.14 14.01 11.39
N VAL A 117 13.32 12.99 11.29
CA VAL A 117 12.91 12.38 10.01
C VAL A 117 11.39 12.26 9.90
N ARG A 118 10.92 12.03 8.68
CA ARG A 118 9.59 11.48 8.41
C ARG A 118 9.79 10.04 7.99
N LEU A 119 9.29 9.11 8.78
CA LEU A 119 9.60 7.67 8.63
C LEU A 119 9.21 7.13 7.25
N ARG A 120 8.05 7.54 6.70
CA ARG A 120 7.68 7.13 5.34
C ARG A 120 8.68 7.62 4.29
N ASP A 121 9.09 8.89 4.38
CA ASP A 121 10.01 9.49 3.41
C ASP A 121 11.41 8.88 3.53
N LEU A 122 11.82 8.47 4.73
CA LEU A 122 13.08 7.75 4.96
C LEU A 122 13.04 6.34 4.37
N MET A 123 11.88 5.66 4.42
CA MET A 123 11.76 4.28 3.94
C MET A 123 11.47 4.17 2.43
N MET A 124 10.95 5.21 1.78
CA MET A 124 10.71 5.16 0.32
C MET A 124 11.96 4.82 -0.50
N PRO A 125 13.13 5.45 -0.27
CA PRO A 125 14.36 5.08 -0.97
C PRO A 125 14.76 3.61 -0.75
N VAL A 126 14.54 3.06 0.45
CA VAL A 126 14.83 1.64 0.74
C VAL A 126 14.05 0.74 -0.21
N TRP A 127 12.74 0.96 -0.30
CA TRP A 127 11.88 0.11 -1.13
C TRP A 127 12.02 0.40 -2.63
N ALA A 128 12.43 1.61 -3.00
CA ALA A 128 12.81 1.91 -4.38
C ALA A 128 14.05 1.09 -4.81
N GLU A 129 15.08 1.00 -3.95
CA GLU A 129 16.26 0.19 -4.22
C GLU A 129 15.95 -1.31 -4.25
N VAL A 130 15.19 -1.82 -3.28
CA VAL A 130 14.75 -3.22 -3.26
C VAL A 130 13.97 -3.57 -4.52
N SER A 131 12.98 -2.76 -4.89
CA SER A 131 12.15 -3.00 -6.08
C SER A 131 12.98 -2.93 -7.37
N TYR A 132 13.93 -2.01 -7.45
CA TYR A 132 14.82 -1.89 -8.60
C TYR A 132 15.71 -3.13 -8.74
N GLU A 133 16.32 -3.59 -7.66
CA GLU A 133 17.18 -4.77 -7.66
C GLU A 133 16.38 -6.03 -8.02
N LEU A 134 15.13 -6.15 -7.59
CA LEU A 134 14.25 -7.24 -7.98
C LEU A 134 13.92 -7.25 -9.48
N VAL A 135 13.74 -6.09 -10.09
CA VAL A 135 13.37 -5.95 -11.50
C VAL A 135 14.59 -6.03 -12.41
N PHE A 136 15.69 -5.40 -12.04
CA PHE A 136 16.86 -5.26 -12.90
C PHE A 136 18.04 -6.18 -12.54
N GLY A 137 18.02 -6.82 -11.37
CA GLY A 137 19.12 -7.65 -10.89
C GLY A 137 20.41 -6.87 -10.59
N ALA A 138 20.33 -5.55 -10.44
CA ALA A 138 21.45 -4.66 -10.26
C ALA A 138 21.16 -3.56 -9.23
N SER A 139 22.21 -2.95 -8.68
CA SER A 139 22.10 -1.82 -7.76
C SER A 139 21.39 -0.64 -8.41
N CYS A 140 20.49 0.01 -7.67
CA CYS A 140 19.73 1.15 -8.16
C CYS A 140 20.61 2.42 -8.27
N PRO A 141 20.74 3.04 -9.45
CA PRO A 141 21.40 4.34 -9.58
C PRO A 141 20.65 5.40 -8.76
N ARG A 142 21.39 6.34 -8.19
CA ARG A 142 20.81 7.34 -7.26
C ARG A 142 19.74 8.20 -7.92
N ASP A 143 19.96 8.67 -9.12
CA ASP A 143 19.02 9.48 -9.90
C ASP A 143 17.74 8.72 -10.24
N VAL A 144 17.86 7.44 -10.56
CA VAL A 144 16.73 6.53 -10.82
C VAL A 144 15.95 6.26 -9.54
N ARG A 145 16.64 5.97 -8.42
CA ARG A 145 16.01 5.84 -7.11
C ARG A 145 15.20 7.07 -6.76
N ASP A 146 15.79 8.25 -6.93
CA ASP A 146 15.14 9.53 -6.61
C ASP A 146 13.92 9.77 -7.55
N LEU A 147 13.97 9.31 -8.80
CA LEU A 147 12.84 9.34 -9.73
C LEU A 147 11.72 8.37 -9.31
N ILE A 148 12.06 7.15 -8.89
CA ILE A 148 11.09 6.17 -8.38
C ILE A 148 10.39 6.71 -7.11
N VAL A 149 11.17 7.24 -6.16
CA VAL A 149 10.63 7.86 -4.94
C VAL A 149 9.69 9.01 -5.27
N ALA A 150 10.09 9.88 -6.19
CA ALA A 150 9.28 11.02 -6.60
C ALA A 150 7.97 10.60 -7.29
N ASN A 151 8.00 9.55 -8.13
CA ASN A 151 6.81 8.95 -8.73
C ASN A 151 5.88 8.35 -7.65
N ALA A 152 6.42 7.56 -6.73
CA ALA A 152 5.64 6.94 -5.66
C ALA A 152 5.02 7.99 -4.72
N ASP A 153 5.76 9.07 -4.40
CA ASP A 153 5.24 10.17 -3.58
C ASP A 153 4.12 10.95 -4.30
N ASP A 154 4.23 11.17 -5.60
CA ASP A 154 3.17 11.79 -6.40
C ASP A 154 1.89 10.91 -6.41
N VAL A 155 2.03 9.57 -6.46
CA VAL A 155 0.90 8.64 -6.42
C VAL A 155 0.24 8.64 -5.05
N VAL A 156 0.99 8.43 -3.98
CA VAL A 156 0.41 8.35 -2.63
C VAL A 156 -0.16 9.69 -2.15
N THR A 157 0.43 10.79 -2.59
CA THR A 157 -0.08 12.14 -2.28
C THR A 157 -1.44 12.37 -2.93
N ALA A 158 -1.62 11.95 -4.18
CA ALA A 158 -2.91 12.00 -4.87
C ALA A 158 -3.94 11.04 -4.24
N LEU A 159 -3.58 9.77 -4.01
CA LEU A 159 -4.44 8.79 -3.38
C LEU A 159 -4.98 9.24 -2.01
N LYS A 160 -4.16 9.95 -1.24
CA LYS A 160 -4.55 10.50 0.06
C LYS A 160 -5.24 11.86 -0.01
N GLY A 161 -5.46 12.41 -1.20
CA GLY A 161 -6.02 13.76 -1.37
C GLY A 161 -5.14 14.89 -0.81
N MET A 162 -3.86 14.61 -0.53
CA MET A 162 -2.93 15.57 0.09
C MET A 162 -2.30 16.54 -0.91
N GLY A 163 -2.62 16.41 -2.19
CA GLY A 163 -2.19 17.25 -3.29
C GLY A 163 -2.83 16.79 -4.58
N LEU A 164 -2.74 17.62 -5.61
CA LEU A 164 -3.23 17.29 -6.94
C LEU A 164 -2.33 16.22 -7.59
N ARG A 165 -2.87 15.53 -8.58
CA ARG A 165 -2.13 14.57 -9.40
C ARG A 165 -1.09 15.31 -10.26
N HIS A 166 0.16 14.88 -10.19
CA HIS A 166 1.26 15.36 -11.03
C HIS A 166 1.75 14.25 -11.94
N MET A 167 1.81 14.50 -13.25
CA MET A 167 2.13 13.47 -14.24
C MET A 167 3.59 13.50 -14.71
N SER A 168 4.32 14.61 -14.54
CA SER A 168 5.66 14.79 -15.13
C SER A 168 6.66 13.72 -14.70
N ARG A 169 6.75 13.44 -13.39
CA ARG A 169 7.66 12.43 -12.84
C ARG A 169 7.22 11.02 -13.21
N ARG A 170 5.90 10.79 -13.23
CA ARG A 170 5.32 9.50 -13.62
C ARG A 170 5.63 9.18 -15.09
N VAL A 171 5.43 10.12 -15.99
CA VAL A 171 5.76 9.97 -17.42
C VAL A 171 7.27 9.79 -17.63
N ARG A 172 8.11 10.51 -16.87
CA ARG A 172 9.56 10.32 -16.93
C ARG A 172 9.97 8.91 -16.51
N LEU A 173 9.35 8.35 -15.45
CA LEU A 173 9.64 6.96 -15.03
C LEU A 173 9.17 5.97 -16.09
N THR A 174 7.96 6.16 -16.67
CA THR A 174 7.50 5.33 -17.80
C THR A 174 8.50 5.33 -18.95
N ARG A 175 9.01 6.51 -19.33
CA ARG A 175 9.99 6.64 -20.41
C ARG A 175 11.29 5.91 -20.08
N TYR A 176 11.83 6.13 -18.88
CA TYR A 176 13.03 5.41 -18.42
C TYR A 176 12.86 3.89 -18.53
N LEU A 177 11.73 3.35 -18.05
CA LEU A 177 11.47 1.91 -18.11
C LEU A 177 11.33 1.43 -19.56
N LEU A 178 10.61 2.18 -20.40
CA LEU A 178 10.45 1.87 -21.82
C LEU A 178 11.80 1.82 -22.52
N ASP A 179 12.65 2.82 -22.30
CA ASP A 179 14.00 2.88 -22.90
C ASP A 179 14.85 1.65 -22.49
N ARG A 180 14.77 1.23 -21.22
CA ARG A 180 15.48 0.04 -20.73
C ARG A 180 14.96 -1.27 -21.34
N ILE A 181 13.64 -1.37 -21.55
CA ILE A 181 13.01 -2.53 -22.18
C ILE A 181 13.38 -2.62 -23.66
N VAL A 182 13.26 -1.51 -24.40
CA VAL A 182 13.59 -1.44 -25.83
C VAL A 182 15.09 -1.72 -26.06
N ALA A 183 15.95 -1.25 -25.17
CA ALA A 183 17.39 -1.52 -25.21
C ALA A 183 17.76 -2.96 -24.79
N GLY A 184 16.79 -3.81 -24.40
CA GLY A 184 17.05 -5.18 -23.96
C GLY A 184 17.80 -5.29 -22.63
N THR A 185 17.81 -4.22 -21.83
CA THR A 185 18.56 -4.14 -20.57
C THR A 185 17.66 -4.30 -19.34
N CYS A 186 16.36 -4.59 -19.53
CA CYS A 186 15.42 -4.97 -18.49
C CYS A 186 15.17 -6.48 -18.60
N PRO A 187 15.55 -7.28 -17.58
CA PRO A 187 15.35 -8.74 -17.62
C PRO A 187 13.88 -9.15 -17.44
N VAL A 188 13.06 -8.26 -16.87
CA VAL A 188 11.64 -8.53 -16.64
C VAL A 188 10.81 -7.92 -17.77
N VAL A 189 10.35 -8.78 -18.68
CA VAL A 189 9.52 -8.39 -19.84
C VAL A 189 8.29 -9.29 -19.88
N LEU A 190 7.12 -8.70 -20.16
CA LEU A 190 5.91 -9.47 -20.42
C LEU A 190 6.00 -10.15 -21.80
N PRO A 191 5.57 -11.42 -21.94
CA PRO A 191 5.58 -12.11 -23.24
C PRO A 191 4.56 -11.51 -24.21
N PRO A 192 4.68 -11.75 -25.52
CA PRO A 192 3.64 -11.39 -26.48
C PRO A 192 2.24 -11.89 -26.05
N PRO A 193 1.16 -11.16 -26.31
CA PRO A 193 1.09 -9.97 -27.17
C PRO A 193 1.33 -8.62 -26.46
N PHE A 194 1.93 -8.58 -25.28
CA PHE A 194 2.18 -7.32 -24.58
C PHE A 194 3.26 -6.49 -25.28
N THR A 195 3.00 -5.20 -25.37
CA THR A 195 3.97 -4.22 -25.91
C THR A 195 5.03 -3.84 -24.87
N ALA A 196 6.13 -3.24 -25.32
CA ALA A 196 7.15 -2.68 -24.44
C ALA A 196 6.58 -1.59 -23.51
N LEU A 197 5.65 -0.79 -24.01
CA LEU A 197 4.98 0.25 -23.21
C LEU A 197 4.09 -0.35 -22.12
N GLU A 198 3.34 -1.40 -22.43
CA GLU A 198 2.52 -2.12 -21.44
C GLU A 198 3.39 -2.79 -20.38
N THR A 199 4.55 -3.34 -20.77
CA THR A 199 5.54 -3.84 -19.80
C THR A 199 6.05 -2.72 -18.91
N ALA A 200 6.37 -1.53 -19.45
CA ALA A 200 6.80 -0.38 -18.67
C ALA A 200 5.71 0.05 -17.65
N TRP A 201 4.45 0.11 -18.05
CA TRP A 201 3.33 0.43 -17.16
C TRP A 201 3.12 -0.65 -16.08
N TYR A 202 3.24 -1.92 -16.45
CA TYR A 202 3.18 -3.02 -15.48
C TYR A 202 4.27 -2.90 -14.41
N LEU A 203 5.52 -2.70 -14.81
CA LEU A 203 6.64 -2.55 -13.87
C LEU A 203 6.45 -1.32 -12.98
N GLN A 204 6.06 -0.20 -13.58
CA GLN A 204 5.81 1.04 -12.83
C GLN A 204 4.67 0.86 -11.82
N GLY A 205 3.54 0.30 -12.23
CA GLY A 205 2.38 0.11 -11.37
C GLY A 205 2.65 -0.86 -10.23
N THR A 206 3.22 -2.02 -10.54
CA THR A 206 3.40 -3.12 -9.58
C THR A 206 4.59 -2.88 -8.64
N PHE A 207 5.78 -2.62 -9.18
CA PHE A 207 7.02 -2.57 -8.41
C PHE A 207 7.40 -1.16 -7.96
N PHE A 208 7.18 -0.12 -8.78
CA PHE A 208 7.64 1.24 -8.50
C PHE A 208 6.57 2.18 -7.97
N ASN A 209 5.29 1.75 -7.96
CA ASN A 209 4.20 2.44 -7.26
C ASN A 209 3.76 1.63 -6.05
N THR A 210 3.04 0.53 -6.29
CA THR A 210 2.35 -0.20 -5.21
C THR A 210 3.33 -0.73 -4.18
N ALA A 211 4.40 -1.43 -4.60
CA ALA A 211 5.35 -1.99 -3.65
C ALA A 211 6.04 -0.89 -2.84
N VAL A 212 6.56 0.16 -3.49
CA VAL A 212 7.27 1.25 -2.79
C VAL A 212 6.35 1.98 -1.81
N VAL A 213 5.11 2.32 -2.23
CA VAL A 213 4.14 3.02 -1.38
C VAL A 213 3.73 2.16 -0.20
N GLN A 214 3.30 0.92 -0.44
CA GLN A 214 2.76 0.06 0.62
C GLN A 214 3.83 -0.33 1.64
N MET A 215 5.02 -0.71 1.18
CA MET A 215 6.11 -1.08 2.08
C MET A 215 6.60 0.11 2.90
N SER A 216 6.64 1.32 2.33
CA SER A 216 7.02 2.54 3.05
C SER A 216 6.00 2.94 4.11
N GLU A 217 4.71 2.80 3.81
CA GLU A 217 3.64 3.05 4.78
C GLU A 217 3.68 2.02 5.91
N ALA A 218 3.80 0.71 5.57
CA ALA A 218 3.94 -0.35 6.56
C ALA A 218 5.10 -0.07 7.50
N MET A 219 6.29 0.23 6.97
CA MET A 219 7.48 0.54 7.76
C MET A 219 7.28 1.76 8.66
N ALA A 220 6.64 2.82 8.16
CA ALA A 220 6.37 4.00 8.98
C ALA A 220 5.45 3.66 10.17
N HIS A 221 4.43 2.84 9.95
CA HIS A 221 3.55 2.36 11.02
C HIS A 221 4.30 1.46 12.01
N ILE A 222 5.05 0.47 11.52
CA ILE A 222 5.83 -0.45 12.35
C ILE A 222 6.83 0.33 13.23
N LEU A 223 7.62 1.22 12.65
CA LEU A 223 8.61 2.00 13.37
C LEU A 223 7.98 2.94 14.41
N MET A 224 6.79 3.48 14.14
CA MET A 224 6.03 4.24 15.15
C MET A 224 5.54 3.36 16.31
N CYS A 225 5.28 2.09 16.08
CA CYS A 225 4.91 1.12 17.12
C CYS A 225 6.13 0.61 17.92
N CYS A 226 7.33 0.65 17.34
CA CYS A 226 8.57 0.14 17.97
C CYS A 226 9.21 1.07 19.02
N ARG A 227 8.49 2.06 19.57
CA ARG A 227 9.08 3.08 20.48
C ARG A 227 9.70 2.51 21.76
N SER A 228 9.22 1.40 22.25
CA SER A 228 9.66 0.79 23.52
C SER A 228 10.16 -0.64 23.35
N VAL A 229 10.42 -1.05 22.12
CA VAL A 229 10.84 -2.43 21.81
C VAL A 229 12.29 -2.62 22.20
N THR A 230 12.53 -3.62 23.05
CA THR A 230 13.86 -4.07 23.49
C THR A 230 14.24 -5.41 22.88
N ASP A 231 13.27 -6.30 22.67
CA ASP A 231 13.45 -7.57 21.99
C ASP A 231 13.29 -7.40 20.48
N THR A 232 14.36 -7.68 19.75
CA THR A 232 14.42 -7.61 18.27
C THR A 232 14.60 -9.00 17.66
N SER A 233 14.22 -10.06 18.39
CA SER A 233 14.14 -11.41 17.83
C SER A 233 13.13 -11.45 16.65
N ASP A 234 13.29 -12.42 15.78
CA ASP A 234 12.44 -12.56 14.61
C ASP A 234 10.97 -12.74 15.01
N GLU A 235 10.73 -13.56 16.03
CA GLU A 235 9.39 -13.85 16.55
C GLU A 235 8.73 -12.60 17.16
N SER A 236 9.50 -11.80 17.91
CA SER A 236 9.00 -10.56 18.49
C SER A 236 8.65 -9.55 17.41
N LEU A 237 9.53 -9.37 16.43
CA LEU A 237 9.28 -8.45 15.30
C LEU A 237 8.11 -8.91 14.44
N ASP A 238 7.93 -10.19 14.18
CA ASP A 238 6.79 -10.72 13.43
C ASP A 238 5.47 -10.41 14.13
N ARG A 239 5.39 -10.58 15.46
CA ARG A 239 4.21 -10.21 16.25
C ARG A 239 3.91 -8.71 16.19
N ILE A 240 4.94 -7.87 16.28
CA ILE A 240 4.81 -6.41 16.17
C ILE A 240 4.33 -6.02 14.78
N ILE A 241 4.83 -6.65 13.72
CA ILE A 241 4.41 -6.40 12.34
C ILE A 241 2.94 -6.77 12.16
N ASP A 242 2.54 -7.95 12.61
CA ASP A 242 1.15 -8.41 12.52
C ASP A 242 0.20 -7.48 13.27
N GLU A 243 0.54 -7.13 14.51
CA GLU A 243 -0.27 -6.22 15.29
C GLU A 243 -0.35 -4.82 14.68
N THR A 244 0.76 -4.35 14.10
CA THR A 244 0.78 -3.08 13.39
C THR A 244 -0.16 -3.10 12.19
N LEU A 245 -0.12 -4.14 11.35
CA LEU A 245 -0.97 -4.27 10.17
C LEU A 245 -2.43 -4.51 10.54
N ARG A 246 -2.72 -5.10 11.71
CA ARG A 246 -4.07 -5.24 12.25
C ARG A 246 -4.65 -3.88 12.65
N VAL A 247 -3.94 -3.13 13.46
CA VAL A 247 -4.42 -1.83 13.98
C VAL A 247 -4.41 -0.75 12.89
N TYR A 248 -3.43 -0.80 12.00
CA TYR A 248 -3.22 0.17 10.92
C TYR A 248 -3.20 -0.50 9.54
N PRO A 249 -4.30 -1.11 9.08
CA PRO A 249 -4.35 -1.78 7.79
C PRO A 249 -4.02 -0.81 6.66
N LEU A 250 -3.16 -1.24 5.73
CA LEU A 250 -2.71 -0.42 4.59
C LEU A 250 -3.87 -0.14 3.63
N PHE A 251 -4.71 -1.14 3.41
CA PHE A 251 -5.94 -0.99 2.66
C PHE A 251 -7.14 -0.81 3.61
N GLY A 252 -8.02 0.13 3.30
CA GLY A 252 -9.26 0.31 4.04
C GLY A 252 -10.40 -0.50 3.45
N ILE A 253 -10.64 -0.25 2.18
CA ILE A 253 -11.68 -0.86 1.39
C ILE A 253 -11.05 -1.35 0.09
N ALA A 254 -11.27 -2.62 -0.25
CA ALA A 254 -11.00 -3.17 -1.57
C ALA A 254 -12.32 -3.42 -2.27
N HIS A 255 -12.44 -3.03 -3.53
CA HIS A 255 -13.63 -3.33 -4.31
C HIS A 255 -13.41 -4.56 -5.20
N ARG A 256 -14.53 -5.25 -5.47
CA ARG A 256 -14.64 -6.32 -6.45
C ARG A 256 -15.91 -6.10 -7.26
N ILE A 257 -15.94 -6.59 -8.47
CA ILE A 257 -17.13 -6.58 -9.32
C ILE A 257 -17.46 -8.02 -9.65
N THR A 258 -18.72 -8.39 -9.47
CA THR A 258 -19.13 -9.77 -9.75
C THR A 258 -19.20 -10.03 -11.26
N SER A 259 -18.48 -11.05 -11.74
CA SER A 259 -18.55 -11.53 -13.13
C SER A 259 -19.66 -12.56 -13.36
N GLY A 260 -20.26 -13.07 -12.29
CA GLY A 260 -21.39 -13.97 -12.23
C GLY A 260 -22.19 -13.75 -10.96
N PRO A 261 -23.38 -14.40 -10.81
CA PRO A 261 -24.17 -14.30 -9.59
C PRO A 261 -23.47 -15.02 -8.43
N ILE A 262 -23.57 -14.44 -7.22
CA ILE A 262 -23.03 -15.04 -5.97
C ILE A 262 -24.20 -15.20 -4.99
N THR A 263 -24.45 -16.41 -4.53
CA THR A 263 -25.48 -16.69 -3.53
C THR A 263 -24.94 -16.52 -2.11
N VAL A 264 -25.66 -15.76 -1.28
CA VAL A 264 -25.35 -15.50 0.13
C VAL A 264 -26.62 -15.72 0.96
N GLY A 265 -26.71 -16.87 1.64
CA GLY A 265 -27.94 -17.26 2.31
C GLY A 265 -29.12 -17.32 1.34
N GLU A 266 -30.18 -16.58 1.60
CA GLU A 266 -31.36 -16.48 0.74
C GLU A 266 -31.23 -15.40 -0.36
N HIS A 267 -30.14 -14.64 -0.37
CA HIS A 267 -29.91 -13.54 -1.30
C HIS A 267 -29.00 -13.94 -2.47
N VAL A 268 -29.23 -13.34 -3.62
CA VAL A 268 -28.34 -13.47 -4.78
C VAL A 268 -27.79 -12.10 -5.14
N LEU A 269 -26.47 -11.98 -5.11
CA LEU A 269 -25.75 -10.81 -5.64
C LEU A 269 -25.69 -10.98 -7.16
N PRO A 270 -26.34 -10.13 -7.97
CA PRO A 270 -26.33 -10.29 -9.43
C PRO A 270 -24.95 -9.97 -10.03
N THR A 271 -24.75 -10.43 -11.27
CA THR A 271 -23.59 -10.04 -12.08
C THR A 271 -23.50 -8.49 -12.19
N GLY A 272 -22.30 -7.95 -12.07
CA GLY A 272 -22.03 -6.50 -12.08
C GLY A 272 -22.18 -5.82 -10.71
N SER A 273 -22.50 -6.58 -9.64
CA SER A 273 -22.53 -6.01 -8.28
C SER A 273 -21.14 -5.54 -7.86
N VAL A 274 -21.06 -4.32 -7.31
CA VAL A 274 -19.82 -3.76 -6.76
C VAL A 274 -19.74 -4.10 -5.28
N LEU A 275 -18.84 -4.99 -4.90
CA LEU A 275 -18.62 -5.41 -3.52
C LEU A 275 -17.54 -4.54 -2.87
N LEU A 276 -17.83 -3.97 -1.71
CA LEU A 276 -16.93 -3.07 -0.97
C LEU A 276 -16.41 -3.78 0.28
N PHE A 277 -15.31 -4.51 0.16
CA PHE A 277 -14.69 -5.23 1.28
C PHE A 277 -13.96 -4.29 2.21
N ASN A 278 -14.54 -4.04 3.38
CA ASN A 278 -13.96 -3.22 4.43
C ASN A 278 -13.17 -4.08 5.42
N TYR A 279 -11.85 -4.11 5.25
CA TYR A 279 -10.95 -4.92 6.09
C TYR A 279 -11.04 -4.58 7.58
N ARG A 280 -11.14 -3.30 7.92
CA ARG A 280 -11.23 -2.89 9.32
C ARG A 280 -12.56 -3.27 9.95
N ALA A 281 -13.66 -3.14 9.21
CA ALA A 281 -14.96 -3.60 9.69
C ALA A 281 -14.95 -5.10 9.93
N TYR A 282 -14.37 -5.87 9.01
CA TYR A 282 -14.23 -7.32 9.16
C TYR A 282 -13.36 -7.72 10.38
N GLN A 283 -12.21 -7.09 10.56
CA GLN A 283 -11.34 -7.35 11.72
C GLN A 283 -12.03 -7.05 13.06
N ARG A 284 -12.93 -6.07 13.09
CA ARG A 284 -13.70 -5.72 14.30
C ARG A 284 -14.79 -6.70 14.66
N THR A 285 -15.12 -7.65 13.82
CA THR A 285 -16.06 -8.74 14.13
C THR A 285 -15.37 -9.97 14.71
N GLY A 286 -14.04 -10.02 14.73
CA GLY A 286 -13.26 -11.10 15.29
C GLY A 286 -12.89 -10.91 16.77
N PRO A 287 -12.23 -11.90 17.39
CA PRO A 287 -11.82 -11.83 18.81
C PRO A 287 -10.80 -10.75 19.12
N ALA A 288 -10.09 -10.22 18.10
CA ALA A 288 -9.17 -9.09 18.22
C ALA A 288 -9.81 -7.75 17.80
N ALA A 289 -11.07 -7.52 18.17
CA ALA A 289 -11.88 -6.39 17.70
C ALA A 289 -11.43 -5.02 18.23
N ASP A 290 -10.67 -4.97 19.33
CA ASP A 290 -10.21 -3.72 19.94
C ASP A 290 -9.09 -3.06 19.13
N ASP A 291 -8.94 -1.74 19.32
CA ASP A 291 -7.87 -0.95 18.70
C ASP A 291 -6.59 -0.88 19.58
N THR A 292 -6.52 -1.66 20.67
CA THR A 292 -5.36 -1.72 21.56
C THR A 292 -4.21 -2.40 20.84
N PHE A 293 -3.05 -1.76 20.86
CA PHE A 293 -1.83 -2.35 20.30
C PHE A 293 -1.23 -3.32 21.32
N ASP A 294 -1.35 -4.61 21.05
CA ASP A 294 -0.88 -5.70 21.89
C ASP A 294 -0.27 -6.82 21.03
N PRO A 295 1.04 -6.79 20.76
CA PRO A 295 1.71 -7.83 19.98
C PRO A 295 1.65 -9.22 20.62
N ASP A 296 1.52 -9.31 21.95
CA ASP A 296 1.55 -10.60 22.64
C ASP A 296 0.26 -11.40 22.46
N ARG A 297 -0.83 -10.78 21.94
CA ARG A 297 -2.01 -11.54 21.52
C ARG A 297 -1.69 -12.65 20.51
N TRP A 298 -0.67 -12.45 19.68
CA TRP A 298 -0.24 -13.42 18.67
C TRP A 298 0.52 -14.63 19.23
N LEU A 299 0.76 -14.68 20.56
CA LEU A 299 1.25 -15.89 21.25
C LEU A 299 0.14 -16.96 21.36
N SER A 300 -1.11 -16.55 21.41
CA SER A 300 -2.27 -17.44 21.61
C SER A 300 -3.29 -17.40 20.47
N LEU A 301 -3.31 -16.35 19.66
CA LEU A 301 -4.30 -16.14 18.61
C LEU A 301 -3.67 -16.32 17.22
N ARG A 302 -4.30 -17.15 16.37
CA ARG A 302 -3.89 -17.30 14.97
C ARG A 302 -4.56 -16.23 14.10
N ARG A 303 -3.88 -15.80 13.03
CA ARG A 303 -4.40 -14.78 12.09
C ARG A 303 -5.79 -15.11 11.55
N GLN A 304 -6.02 -16.36 11.14
CA GLN A 304 -7.30 -16.81 10.61
C GLN A 304 -8.46 -16.70 11.63
N ASP A 305 -8.17 -16.95 12.91
CA ASP A 305 -9.17 -16.90 13.97
C ASP A 305 -9.45 -15.45 14.41
N ALA A 306 -8.58 -14.50 14.01
CA ALA A 306 -8.68 -13.08 14.32
C ALA A 306 -9.38 -12.24 13.23
N HIS A 307 -9.94 -12.85 12.19
CA HIS A 307 -10.42 -12.16 11.01
C HIS A 307 -9.35 -11.22 10.39
N PHE A 308 -8.10 -11.66 10.43
CA PHE A 308 -6.95 -10.86 10.01
C PHE A 308 -6.35 -11.38 8.71
N ILE A 309 -6.59 -10.66 7.62
CA ILE A 309 -6.17 -11.00 6.24
C ILE A 309 -5.30 -9.91 5.63
N PRO A 310 -4.10 -9.62 6.18
CA PRO A 310 -3.27 -8.48 5.76
C PRO A 310 -2.85 -8.54 4.29
N TYR A 311 -2.86 -9.72 3.68
CA TYR A 311 -2.46 -9.96 2.29
C TYR A 311 -3.63 -10.42 1.41
N GLY A 312 -4.88 -10.25 1.86
CA GLY A 312 -6.08 -10.73 1.19
C GLY A 312 -6.31 -12.23 1.32
N VAL A 313 -7.43 -12.71 0.79
CA VAL A 313 -7.81 -14.12 0.80
C VAL A 313 -7.06 -14.88 -0.30
N THR A 314 -6.46 -16.02 0.07
CA THR A 314 -5.54 -16.77 -0.80
C THR A 314 -6.22 -17.29 -2.08
N ALA A 315 -7.50 -17.60 -2.00
CA ALA A 315 -8.28 -18.16 -3.10
C ALA A 315 -8.47 -17.18 -4.28
N ASN A 316 -8.49 -15.86 -4.01
CA ASN A 316 -8.78 -14.86 -5.05
C ASN A 316 -7.84 -13.67 -4.98
N ARG A 317 -6.83 -13.65 -5.85
CA ARG A 317 -5.89 -12.53 -6.08
C ARG A 317 -5.23 -12.01 -4.80
N ALA A 318 -4.74 -12.93 -3.95
CA ALA A 318 -3.93 -12.55 -2.80
C ALA A 318 -2.69 -11.76 -3.21
N CYS A 319 -2.18 -10.95 -2.29
CA CYS A 319 -0.95 -10.19 -2.50
C CYS A 319 0.19 -11.12 -2.97
N PRO A 320 0.82 -10.87 -4.10
CA PRO A 320 1.90 -11.72 -4.61
C PRO A 320 3.13 -11.70 -3.71
N ALA A 321 3.32 -10.62 -2.93
CA ALA A 321 4.44 -10.44 -2.00
C ALA A 321 4.18 -11.04 -0.59
N ARG A 322 3.07 -11.78 -0.37
CA ARG A 322 2.72 -12.30 0.96
C ARG A 322 3.80 -13.18 1.61
N GLY A 323 4.66 -13.80 0.82
CA GLY A 323 5.79 -14.62 1.31
C GLY A 323 7.06 -13.82 1.59
N SER A 324 7.32 -12.75 0.83
CA SER A 324 8.55 -11.96 0.94
C SER A 324 8.39 -10.68 1.77
N ALA A 325 7.23 -10.04 1.72
CA ALA A 325 7.02 -8.77 2.41
C ALA A 325 7.21 -8.85 3.94
N PRO A 326 6.68 -9.85 4.67
CA PRO A 326 6.94 -9.95 6.10
C PRO A 326 8.44 -10.05 6.43
N VAL A 327 9.18 -10.87 5.69
CA VAL A 327 10.63 -11.05 5.87
C VAL A 327 11.37 -9.74 5.63
N GLN A 328 11.04 -9.03 4.55
CA GLN A 328 11.66 -7.76 4.22
C GLN A 328 11.35 -6.66 5.26
N LEU A 329 10.10 -6.57 5.72
CA LEU A 329 9.69 -5.63 6.77
C LEU A 329 10.44 -5.91 8.08
N ARG A 330 10.56 -7.18 8.47
CA ARG A 330 11.30 -7.60 9.65
C ARG A 330 12.78 -7.24 9.54
N ALA A 331 13.44 -7.58 8.44
CA ALA A 331 14.85 -7.29 8.19
C ALA A 331 15.15 -5.79 8.26
N ALA A 332 14.34 -4.98 7.59
CA ALA A 332 14.47 -3.52 7.62
C ALA A 332 14.23 -2.95 9.03
N THR A 333 13.22 -3.45 9.76
CA THR A 333 12.92 -3.02 11.13
C THR A 333 14.09 -3.35 12.06
N ARG A 334 14.62 -4.57 11.99
CA ARG A 334 15.78 -5.02 12.77
C ARG A 334 16.97 -4.09 12.52
N GLU A 335 17.28 -3.77 11.28
CA GLU A 335 18.41 -2.91 10.92
C GLU A 335 18.23 -1.47 11.45
N VAL A 336 17.03 -0.90 11.39
CA VAL A 336 16.75 0.42 11.99
C VAL A 336 16.93 0.37 13.51
N LEU A 337 16.32 -0.62 14.18
CA LEU A 337 16.36 -0.74 15.64
C LEU A 337 17.75 -1.09 16.18
N ARG A 338 18.58 -1.77 15.38
CA ARG A 338 19.99 -2.04 15.73
C ARG A 338 20.79 -0.74 15.87
N ARG A 339 20.52 0.26 15.05
CA ARG A 339 21.27 1.52 14.98
C ARG A 339 20.65 2.65 15.79
N PHE A 340 19.33 2.71 15.86
CA PHE A 340 18.61 3.85 16.42
C PHE A 340 17.54 3.43 17.41
N SER A 341 17.32 4.28 18.41
CA SER A 341 16.06 4.33 19.15
C SER A 341 15.12 5.35 18.52
N ILE A 342 13.82 5.06 18.56
CA ILE A 342 12.78 5.85 17.88
C ILE A 342 11.96 6.60 18.91
N SER A 343 11.81 7.90 18.76
CA SER A 343 10.95 8.72 19.60
C SER A 343 10.01 9.56 18.74
N SER A 344 8.71 9.45 18.96
CA SER A 344 7.70 10.27 18.30
C SER A 344 6.59 10.62 19.27
N SER A 345 6.13 11.86 19.20
CA SER A 345 4.93 12.36 19.89
C SER A 345 3.80 12.69 18.91
N ALA A 346 4.00 12.45 17.62
CA ALA A 346 2.99 12.60 16.59
C ALA A 346 1.82 11.63 16.81
N ALA A 347 0.62 12.07 16.41
CA ALA A 347 -0.55 11.18 16.44
C ALA A 347 -0.36 10.04 15.43
N HIS A 348 -0.50 8.81 15.91
CA HIS A 348 -0.46 7.64 15.06
C HIS A 348 -1.85 7.33 14.54
N THR A 349 -2.09 7.60 13.28
CA THR A 349 -3.36 7.34 12.59
C THR A 349 -3.11 6.51 11.36
N ARG A 350 -4.11 5.75 10.94
CA ARG A 350 -4.02 4.88 9.77
C ARG A 350 -3.53 5.59 8.50
N SER A 351 -3.91 6.82 8.26
CA SER A 351 -3.55 7.52 7.03
C SER A 351 -2.16 8.17 7.05
N LEU A 352 -1.49 8.26 8.22
CA LEU A 352 -0.21 8.96 8.42
C LEU A 352 -0.09 10.26 7.59
N PRO A 353 -0.98 11.24 7.77
CA PRO A 353 -0.96 12.46 6.96
C PRO A 353 0.34 13.27 7.17
N SER A 354 0.96 13.14 8.34
CA SER A 354 2.24 13.75 8.69
C SER A 354 3.46 12.95 8.22
N ARG A 355 3.25 11.81 7.57
CA ARG A 355 4.31 10.91 7.09
C ARG A 355 5.17 10.29 8.21
N GLY A 356 4.64 10.22 9.45
CA GLY A 356 5.31 9.64 10.62
C GLY A 356 6.55 10.43 11.07
N PRO A 357 6.40 11.67 11.57
CA PRO A 357 7.55 12.43 12.10
C PRO A 357 8.11 11.74 13.35
N ALA A 358 9.42 11.56 13.38
CA ALA A 358 10.13 10.91 14.47
C ALA A 358 11.54 11.47 14.64
N TYR A 359 12.07 11.30 15.84
CA TYR A 359 13.49 11.44 16.13
C TYR A 359 14.13 10.05 16.13
N LEU A 360 15.18 9.88 15.32
CA LEU A 360 16.08 8.74 15.37
C LEU A 360 17.32 9.14 16.18
N THR A 361 17.49 8.48 17.30
CA THR A 361 18.63 8.69 18.19
C THR A 361 19.60 7.52 18.03
N PRO A 362 20.86 7.74 17.62
CA PRO A 362 21.85 6.67 17.58
C PRO A 362 21.94 5.95 18.91
N ARG A 363 22.12 4.62 18.86
CA ARG A 363 22.25 3.80 20.10
C ARG A 363 23.42 4.32 20.93
N GLY A 364 23.20 4.42 22.26
CA GLY A 364 24.18 4.95 23.20
C GLY A 364 24.08 6.45 23.45
N LEU A 365 23.32 7.21 22.63
CA LEU A 365 23.09 8.63 22.88
C LEU A 365 21.78 8.86 23.65
N PRO A 366 21.69 9.97 24.41
CA PRO A 366 20.46 10.35 25.10
C PRO A 366 19.38 10.73 24.08
N GLY A 367 18.15 10.28 24.33
CA GLY A 367 16.98 10.58 23.51
C GLY A 367 16.58 12.07 23.49
N PRO A 368 15.64 12.46 22.65
CA PRO A 368 15.15 13.84 22.58
C PRO A 368 14.47 14.21 23.90
N GLY A 369 14.81 15.40 24.43
CA GLY A 369 14.19 15.92 25.65
C GLY A 369 12.67 16.17 25.48
N ARG A 370 11.95 16.24 26.60
CA ARG A 370 10.48 16.46 26.64
C ARG A 370 10.04 17.68 25.82
N THR A 371 10.81 18.76 25.85
CA THR A 371 10.52 19.99 25.09
C THR A 371 10.46 19.71 23.58
N ARG A 372 11.43 18.99 23.02
CA ARG A 372 11.46 18.62 21.59
C ARG A 372 10.23 17.78 21.19
N LEU A 373 9.85 16.81 22.04
CA LEU A 373 8.67 16.00 21.80
C LEU A 373 7.37 16.81 21.90
N THR A 374 7.29 17.75 22.85
CA THR A 374 6.12 18.64 22.97
C THR A 374 6.01 19.55 21.75
N LEU A 375 7.09 20.14 21.28
CA LEU A 375 7.12 20.96 20.07
C LEU A 375 6.72 20.14 18.83
N MET A 376 7.21 18.92 18.69
CA MET A 376 6.81 18.01 17.60
C MET A 376 5.29 17.78 17.64
N ARG A 377 4.70 17.50 18.80
CA ARG A 377 3.26 17.28 18.96
C ARG A 377 2.43 18.51 18.57
N GLN A 378 2.83 19.69 19.04
CA GLN A 378 2.11 20.93 18.72
C GLN A 378 2.20 21.26 17.23
N ARG A 379 3.40 21.17 16.67
CA ARG A 379 3.62 21.37 15.23
C ARG A 379 2.80 20.39 14.39
N ASP A 380 2.78 19.11 14.74
CA ASP A 380 2.02 18.10 14.02
C ASP A 380 0.50 18.38 14.06
N ARG A 381 -0.03 18.79 15.22
CA ARG A 381 -1.44 19.18 15.35
C ARG A 381 -1.81 20.36 14.44
N ILE A 382 -0.98 21.41 14.41
CA ILE A 382 -1.23 22.60 13.57
C ILE A 382 -1.21 22.18 12.08
N PHE A 383 -0.21 21.41 11.69
CA PHE A 383 -0.12 20.95 10.31
C PHE A 383 -1.24 19.98 9.92
N ASP A 384 -1.77 19.18 10.86
CA ASP A 384 -2.88 18.28 10.57
C ASP A 384 -4.17 19.03 10.24
N VAL A 385 -4.44 20.17 10.87
CA VAL A 385 -5.57 21.03 10.50
C VAL A 385 -5.42 21.51 9.06
N GLY A 386 -4.26 22.11 8.72
CA GLY A 386 -3.98 22.57 7.36
C GLY A 386 -4.04 21.46 6.31
N ARG A 387 -3.51 20.28 6.65
CA ARG A 387 -3.59 19.08 5.79
C ARG A 387 -5.02 18.60 5.60
N SER A 388 -5.85 18.63 6.64
CA SER A 388 -7.25 18.23 6.55
C SER A 388 -8.03 19.14 5.59
N VAL A 389 -7.81 20.44 5.67
CA VAL A 389 -8.42 21.40 4.72
C VAL A 389 -7.92 21.13 3.29
N LYS A 390 -6.59 20.98 3.11
CA LYS A 390 -6.02 20.66 1.80
C LYS A 390 -6.56 19.35 1.24
N GLN A 391 -6.74 18.34 2.07
CA GLN A 391 -7.30 17.03 1.68
C GLN A 391 -8.75 17.16 1.18
N LEU A 392 -9.57 17.96 1.85
CA LEU A 392 -10.93 18.23 1.38
C LEU A 392 -10.93 18.91 0.01
N ILE A 393 -10.14 19.97 -0.16
CA ILE A 393 -10.10 20.71 -1.41
C ILE A 393 -9.54 19.86 -2.56
N CYS A 394 -8.33 19.32 -2.40
CA CYS A 394 -7.68 18.53 -3.44
C CYS A 394 -8.42 17.21 -3.72
N GLY A 395 -8.93 16.54 -2.67
CA GLY A 395 -9.69 15.32 -2.82
C GLY A 395 -10.97 15.51 -3.59
N THR A 396 -11.76 16.53 -3.25
CA THR A 396 -13.00 16.87 -3.96
C THR A 396 -12.73 17.22 -5.41
N TRP A 397 -11.72 18.07 -5.67
CA TRP A 397 -11.33 18.40 -7.04
C TRP A 397 -10.96 17.18 -7.87
N MET A 398 -10.14 16.28 -7.31
CA MET A 398 -9.72 15.07 -8.04
C MET A 398 -10.87 14.10 -8.30
N VAL A 399 -11.84 13.99 -7.38
CA VAL A 399 -13.06 13.20 -7.63
C VAL A 399 -13.87 13.79 -8.83
N VAL A 400 -14.03 15.09 -8.85
CA VAL A 400 -14.74 15.78 -9.96
C VAL A 400 -13.99 15.58 -11.28
N ASP A 401 -12.66 15.78 -11.28
CA ASP A 401 -11.84 15.63 -12.48
C ASP A 401 -11.78 14.17 -12.98
N ALA A 402 -11.68 13.21 -12.08
CA ALA A 402 -11.73 11.78 -12.42
C ALA A 402 -13.07 11.40 -13.10
N ARG A 403 -14.19 11.87 -12.53
CA ARG A 403 -15.52 11.66 -13.10
C ARG A 403 -15.69 12.34 -14.47
N ARG A 404 -15.03 13.48 -14.70
CA ARG A 404 -15.02 14.15 -16.00
C ARG A 404 -14.18 13.39 -17.02
N GLN A 405 -13.01 12.91 -16.62
CA GLN A 405 -12.08 12.21 -17.52
C GLN A 405 -12.55 10.80 -17.86
N LYS A 406 -13.21 10.08 -16.93
CA LYS A 406 -13.76 8.72 -17.11
C LYS A 406 -12.75 7.76 -17.75
N LEU A 407 -11.52 7.73 -17.24
CA LEU A 407 -10.42 7.00 -17.88
C LEU A 407 -10.70 5.50 -18.04
N CYS A 408 -11.28 4.89 -17.03
CA CYS A 408 -11.64 3.47 -17.06
C CYS A 408 -12.82 3.20 -17.99
N THR A 409 -13.89 3.98 -17.84
CA THR A 409 -15.11 3.84 -18.65
C THR A 409 -14.80 3.96 -20.12
N ARG A 410 -14.09 5.01 -20.56
CA ARG A 410 -13.72 5.24 -21.97
C ARG A 410 -12.85 4.12 -22.53
N PHE A 411 -11.87 3.64 -21.74
CA PHE A 411 -11.02 2.53 -22.19
C PHE A 411 -11.83 1.29 -22.57
N PHE A 412 -12.84 0.94 -21.77
CA PHE A 412 -13.67 -0.24 -22.07
C PHE A 412 -14.71 0.02 -23.16
N GLU A 413 -15.20 1.25 -23.30
CA GLU A 413 -16.07 1.64 -24.42
C GLU A 413 -15.32 1.55 -25.76
N GLU A 414 -14.09 2.11 -25.84
CA GLU A 414 -13.23 2.05 -27.04
C GLU A 414 -12.82 0.61 -27.39
N ALA A 415 -12.58 -0.24 -26.39
CA ALA A 415 -12.24 -1.65 -26.63
C ALA A 415 -13.43 -2.52 -27.07
N SER A 416 -14.66 -2.02 -26.92
CA SER A 416 -15.90 -2.71 -27.31
C SER A 416 -16.47 -2.21 -28.64
N ALA A 417 -15.98 -1.07 -29.16
CA ALA A 417 -16.31 -0.50 -30.47
C ALA A 417 -15.41 -1.08 -31.57
#